data_b236401794f4a395248b450d452d1e26
#
_entry.id   b236401794f4a395248b450d452d1e26
#
_cell.length_a   1.000
_cell.length_b   1.000
_cell.length_c   1.000
_cell.angle_alpha   90.00
_cell.angle_beta   90.00
_cell.angle_gamma   90.00
#
_symmetry.space_group_name_H-M   'P 1'
#
loop_
_entity.id
_entity.type
_entity.pdbx_description
1 polymer ?
#
loop_
_entity_poly.entity_id
_entity_poly.type
_entity_poly.pdbx_seq_one_letter_code
_entity_poly.pdbx_strand_id
1 'polypeptide(L)'
;MRILLDLQACQASSMHRGIGRYSMALALAMARNSAGHDLRIVLNQDYPDSVLALRKAFDGLVPQSHITTFAVPVPAGEVDPRNAWRVQAAERIRERYLASLRPDVVHVASLFEGLGDNAVASLLHGEGRFDTAITLYDLIPLMRKERYLGDPNVAAWYYRKLDSMKKAELLLAISESARGEGIALLGLAPERVVNISSAVDDSFRPLELAPERRGALLRQHGLTRPFIMYTGGIDYRKNIEGLIEAYAQLPAALRRQYQLAVVCSIQNPDRFRLERLAAKLGLAGDDLVLTGFVSDDDLVALYNCTALFVFPSLHEGFGLPALEAMACGAPVIGSNASSIPEVIRRADAMFDPASSAAICASMVAVLGDPARQADLRAHGLAQAKRFSWDASAQRALAAFEELHARRAAAGRAFVPAATASRDRSSCTPAASTTARTSRA
;
A
#
# COMPACT_ATOMS: atom_id res chain seq x y z
N MET A 1 -1.34 19.08 -18.08
CA MET A 1 -0.49 17.87 -18.23
C MET A 1 -1.33 16.65 -18.52
N ARG A 2 -0.76 15.65 -19.23
CA ARG A 2 -1.34 14.31 -19.33
C ARG A 2 -0.70 13.40 -18.29
N ILE A 3 -1.51 12.93 -17.36
CA ILE A 3 -1.09 12.07 -16.25
C ILE A 3 -1.65 10.68 -16.50
N LEU A 4 -0.80 9.65 -16.52
CA LEU A 4 -1.21 8.25 -16.57
C LEU A 4 -1.08 7.62 -15.19
N LEU A 5 -2.16 7.03 -14.69
CA LEU A 5 -2.15 6.21 -13.49
C LEU A 5 -2.08 4.73 -13.89
N ASP A 6 -1.00 4.06 -13.60
CA ASP A 6 -0.89 2.60 -13.70
C ASP A 6 -1.43 1.98 -12.40
N LEU A 7 -2.60 1.36 -12.50
CA LEU A 7 -3.34 0.83 -11.36
C LEU A 7 -3.29 -0.70 -11.27
N GLN A 8 -2.23 -1.35 -11.74
CA GLN A 8 -2.09 -2.80 -11.61
C GLN A 8 -2.12 -3.29 -10.15
N ALA A 9 -1.71 -2.45 -9.19
CA ALA A 9 -1.88 -2.73 -7.76
C ALA A 9 -3.35 -2.94 -7.35
N CYS A 10 -4.30 -2.36 -8.11
CA CYS A 10 -5.73 -2.55 -7.91
C CYS A 10 -6.29 -3.76 -8.68
N GLN A 11 -5.43 -4.51 -9.40
CA GLN A 11 -5.81 -5.67 -10.21
C GLN A 11 -5.13 -6.96 -9.73
N ALA A 12 -3.88 -6.86 -9.32
CA ALA A 12 -3.01 -7.96 -8.92
C ALA A 12 -3.31 -8.48 -7.51
N SER A 13 -2.46 -9.34 -6.99
CA SER A 13 -2.58 -9.94 -5.64
C SER A 13 -2.67 -8.89 -4.51
N SER A 14 -2.22 -7.67 -4.77
CA SER A 14 -2.29 -6.55 -3.82
C SER A 14 -3.67 -5.92 -3.69
N MET A 15 -4.63 -6.17 -4.60
CA MET A 15 -5.92 -5.48 -4.68
C MET A 15 -6.74 -5.52 -3.37
N HIS A 16 -6.65 -6.64 -2.64
CA HIS A 16 -7.36 -6.85 -1.36
C HIS A 16 -6.53 -6.51 -0.13
N ARG A 17 -5.31 -5.98 -0.32
CA ARG A 17 -4.38 -5.61 0.76
C ARG A 17 -4.34 -4.09 0.92
N GLY A 18 -3.62 -3.61 1.95
CA GLY A 18 -3.44 -2.18 2.21
C GLY A 18 -2.91 -1.40 1.01
N ILE A 19 -1.99 -1.98 0.20
CA ILE A 19 -1.45 -1.38 -1.02
C ILE A 19 -2.56 -1.12 -2.06
N GLY A 20 -3.39 -2.11 -2.34
CA GLY A 20 -4.48 -1.96 -3.31
C GLY A 20 -5.55 -0.97 -2.84
N ARG A 21 -5.93 -1.02 -1.55
CA ARG A 21 -6.88 -0.06 -0.95
C ARG A 21 -6.33 1.38 -1.01
N TYR A 22 -5.06 1.56 -0.65
CA TYR A 22 -4.38 2.86 -0.76
C TYR A 22 -4.36 3.37 -2.21
N SER A 23 -3.90 2.52 -3.15
CA SER A 23 -3.81 2.86 -4.57
C SER A 23 -5.15 3.30 -5.14
N MET A 24 -6.21 2.57 -4.79
CA MET A 24 -7.57 2.86 -5.24
C MET A 24 -8.09 4.18 -4.68
N ALA A 25 -7.95 4.39 -3.38
CA ALA A 25 -8.42 5.59 -2.71
C ALA A 25 -7.68 6.86 -3.21
N LEU A 26 -6.35 6.77 -3.36
CA LEU A 26 -5.55 7.86 -3.92
C LEU A 26 -5.94 8.15 -5.38
N ALA A 27 -6.12 7.13 -6.21
CA ALA A 27 -6.48 7.30 -7.62
C ALA A 27 -7.87 7.92 -7.80
N LEU A 28 -8.86 7.51 -7.00
CA LEU A 28 -10.19 8.13 -6.96
C LEU A 28 -10.11 9.60 -6.53
N ALA A 29 -9.30 9.90 -5.52
CA ALA A 29 -9.12 11.27 -5.06
C ALA A 29 -8.38 12.11 -6.11
N MET A 30 -7.37 11.57 -6.79
CA MET A 30 -6.73 12.24 -7.93
C MET A 30 -7.73 12.53 -9.04
N ALA A 31 -8.62 11.58 -9.37
CA ALA A 31 -9.65 11.79 -10.38
C ALA A 31 -10.60 12.94 -10.02
N ARG A 32 -11.02 13.03 -8.75
CA ARG A 32 -11.86 14.15 -8.27
C ARG A 32 -11.14 15.50 -8.29
N ASN A 33 -9.83 15.51 -8.08
CA ASN A 33 -9.02 16.72 -7.93
C ASN A 33 -8.21 17.06 -9.20
N SER A 34 -8.41 16.35 -10.32
CA SER A 34 -7.60 16.49 -11.53
C SER A 34 -7.98 17.67 -12.44
N ALA A 35 -8.77 18.63 -11.96
CA ALA A 35 -9.20 19.77 -12.77
C ALA A 35 -8.00 20.46 -13.47
N GLY A 36 -8.07 20.59 -14.82
CA GLY A 36 -6.99 21.14 -15.64
C GLY A 36 -5.95 20.10 -16.13
N HIS A 37 -6.08 18.81 -15.78
CA HIS A 37 -5.21 17.74 -16.26
C HIS A 37 -5.98 16.74 -17.14
N ASP A 38 -5.28 16.14 -18.12
CA ASP A 38 -5.76 14.98 -18.90
C ASP A 38 -5.38 13.72 -18.12
N LEU A 39 -6.23 13.35 -17.15
CA LEU A 39 -6.01 12.16 -16.33
C LEU A 39 -6.48 10.92 -17.07
N ARG A 40 -5.61 9.91 -17.13
CA ARG A 40 -5.86 8.62 -17.78
C ARG A 40 -5.47 7.47 -16.88
N ILE A 41 -6.15 6.35 -17.06
CA ILE A 41 -5.90 5.11 -16.31
C ILE A 41 -5.43 4.04 -17.29
N VAL A 42 -4.39 3.32 -16.86
CA VAL A 42 -3.82 2.19 -17.60
C VAL A 42 -3.95 0.92 -16.77
N LEU A 43 -4.52 -0.11 -17.35
CA LEU A 43 -4.80 -1.39 -16.73
C LEU A 43 -4.21 -2.54 -17.55
N ASN A 44 -3.91 -3.65 -16.88
CA ASN A 44 -3.48 -4.87 -17.55
C ASN A 44 -4.72 -5.70 -17.95
N GLN A 45 -4.81 -6.06 -19.23
CA GLN A 45 -5.94 -6.81 -19.78
C GLN A 45 -6.05 -8.24 -19.24
N ASP A 46 -4.97 -8.78 -18.68
CA ASP A 46 -4.93 -10.14 -18.13
C ASP A 46 -5.82 -10.31 -16.86
N TYR A 47 -6.39 -9.20 -16.35
CA TYR A 47 -7.29 -9.17 -15.20
C TYR A 47 -8.69 -8.62 -15.60
N PRO A 48 -9.47 -9.33 -16.44
CA PRO A 48 -10.70 -8.78 -17.03
C PRO A 48 -11.76 -8.37 -16.01
N ASP A 49 -11.93 -9.13 -14.93
CA ASP A 49 -12.92 -8.82 -13.89
C ASP A 49 -12.59 -7.51 -13.16
N SER A 50 -11.32 -7.29 -12.84
CA SER A 50 -10.87 -6.06 -12.21
C SER A 50 -10.92 -4.87 -13.17
N VAL A 51 -10.72 -5.06 -14.48
CA VAL A 51 -10.90 -4.01 -15.49
C VAL A 51 -12.33 -3.49 -15.46
N LEU A 52 -13.34 -4.38 -15.43
CA LEU A 52 -14.75 -4.00 -15.35
C LEU A 52 -15.08 -3.28 -14.05
N ALA A 53 -14.58 -3.80 -12.92
CA ALA A 53 -14.79 -3.20 -11.60
C ALA A 53 -14.19 -1.78 -11.52
N LEU A 54 -12.96 -1.60 -12.03
CA LEU A 54 -12.27 -0.30 -12.04
C LEU A 54 -12.97 0.69 -12.99
N ARG A 55 -13.40 0.26 -14.20
CA ARG A 55 -14.20 1.13 -15.08
C ARG A 55 -15.46 1.64 -14.39
N LYS A 56 -16.15 0.77 -13.65
CA LYS A 56 -17.33 1.17 -12.87
C LYS A 56 -16.99 2.12 -11.75
N ALA A 57 -15.89 1.90 -11.03
CA ALA A 57 -15.48 2.75 -9.91
C ALA A 57 -15.08 4.18 -10.33
N PHE A 58 -14.58 4.35 -11.55
CA PHE A 58 -14.21 5.66 -12.11
C PHE A 58 -15.31 6.27 -13.00
N ASP A 59 -16.49 5.66 -13.05
CA ASP A 59 -17.60 6.20 -13.83
C ASP A 59 -18.02 7.58 -13.30
N GLY A 60 -18.23 8.52 -14.21
CA GLY A 60 -18.49 9.92 -13.86
C GLY A 60 -17.28 10.74 -13.36
N LEU A 61 -16.14 10.10 -13.05
CA LEU A 61 -14.91 10.79 -12.63
C LEU A 61 -13.91 10.93 -13.78
N VAL A 62 -13.77 9.89 -14.59
CA VAL A 62 -12.85 9.84 -15.73
C VAL A 62 -13.62 9.35 -16.96
N PRO A 63 -13.48 10.00 -18.13
CA PRO A 63 -14.11 9.50 -19.36
C PRO A 63 -13.72 8.05 -19.63
N GLN A 64 -14.67 7.20 -20.00
CA GLN A 64 -14.40 5.77 -20.24
C GLN A 64 -13.35 5.52 -21.35
N SER A 65 -13.22 6.45 -22.31
CA SER A 65 -12.16 6.47 -23.33
C SER A 65 -10.75 6.75 -22.78
N HIS A 66 -10.65 7.30 -21.58
CA HIS A 66 -9.38 7.55 -20.89
C HIS A 66 -8.92 6.36 -20.01
N ILE A 67 -9.75 5.32 -19.88
CA ILE A 67 -9.39 4.08 -19.21
C ILE A 67 -9.00 3.07 -20.28
N THR A 68 -7.71 2.80 -20.40
CA THR A 68 -7.15 1.96 -21.47
C THR A 68 -6.49 0.71 -20.90
N THR A 69 -6.36 -0.32 -21.72
CA THR A 69 -5.73 -1.57 -21.34
C THR A 69 -4.58 -1.90 -22.26
N PHE A 70 -3.57 -2.57 -21.74
CA PHE A 70 -2.49 -3.18 -22.51
C PHE A 70 -2.50 -4.69 -22.32
N ALA A 71 -2.00 -5.42 -23.34
CA ALA A 71 -1.83 -6.87 -23.28
C ALA A 71 -0.34 -7.23 -23.37
N VAL A 72 0.06 -8.22 -22.63
CA VAL A 72 1.45 -8.74 -22.58
C VAL A 72 1.48 -10.25 -22.68
N PRO A 73 2.62 -10.85 -23.08
CA PRO A 73 2.79 -12.30 -23.00
C PRO A 73 2.68 -12.81 -21.55
N VAL A 74 1.85 -13.82 -21.33
CA VAL A 74 1.65 -14.49 -20.04
C VAL A 74 2.02 -15.99 -20.12
N PRO A 75 2.38 -16.65 -19.02
CA PRO A 75 2.54 -16.13 -17.67
C PRO A 75 3.78 -15.23 -17.53
N ALA A 76 3.65 -14.14 -16.74
CA ALA A 76 4.70 -13.16 -16.50
C ALA A 76 5.17 -13.10 -15.02
N GLY A 77 4.72 -14.01 -14.17
CA GLY A 77 5.16 -14.08 -12.78
C GLY A 77 6.66 -14.34 -12.66
N GLU A 78 7.38 -13.44 -11.99
CA GLU A 78 8.85 -13.46 -11.91
C GLU A 78 9.40 -14.52 -10.95
N VAL A 79 8.56 -15.11 -10.10
CA VAL A 79 8.95 -16.24 -9.24
C VAL A 79 9.41 -17.47 -10.02
N ASP A 80 8.93 -17.65 -11.26
CA ASP A 80 9.35 -18.73 -12.15
C ASP A 80 10.41 -18.24 -13.13
N PRO A 81 11.69 -18.68 -13.01
CA PRO A 81 12.77 -18.24 -13.90
C PRO A 81 12.51 -18.53 -15.37
N ARG A 82 11.65 -19.52 -15.71
CA ARG A 82 11.27 -19.84 -17.09
C ARG A 82 10.50 -18.72 -17.77
N ASN A 83 9.94 -17.80 -16.98
CA ASN A 83 9.22 -16.63 -17.47
C ASN A 83 10.15 -15.45 -17.82
N ALA A 84 11.45 -15.51 -17.52
CA ALA A 84 12.36 -14.37 -17.62
C ALA A 84 12.30 -13.62 -18.97
N TRP A 85 12.24 -14.35 -20.09
CA TRP A 85 12.12 -13.75 -21.42
C TRP A 85 10.75 -13.08 -21.65
N ARG A 86 9.64 -13.67 -21.09
CA ARG A 86 8.30 -13.09 -21.19
C ARG A 86 8.21 -11.81 -20.37
N VAL A 87 8.78 -11.80 -19.15
CA VAL A 87 8.87 -10.62 -18.30
C VAL A 87 9.56 -9.48 -19.03
N GLN A 88 10.74 -9.74 -19.63
CA GLN A 88 11.45 -8.72 -20.41
C GLN A 88 10.65 -8.22 -21.61
N ALA A 89 9.99 -9.12 -22.33
CA ALA A 89 9.11 -8.75 -23.45
C ALA A 89 7.91 -7.93 -22.97
N ALA A 90 7.26 -8.38 -21.88
CA ALA A 90 6.10 -7.73 -21.30
C ALA A 90 6.43 -6.31 -20.80
N GLU A 91 7.57 -6.12 -20.12
CA GLU A 91 8.07 -4.83 -19.68
C GLU A 91 8.27 -3.86 -20.87
N ARG A 92 8.89 -4.32 -21.95
CA ARG A 92 9.10 -3.49 -23.17
C ARG A 92 7.80 -3.15 -23.88
N ILE A 93 6.87 -4.10 -23.96
CA ILE A 93 5.55 -3.88 -24.57
C ILE A 93 4.78 -2.84 -23.75
N ARG A 94 4.73 -3.00 -22.43
CA ARG A 94 4.07 -2.04 -21.53
C ARG A 94 4.69 -0.64 -21.66
N GLU A 95 6.01 -0.51 -21.59
CA GLU A 95 6.71 0.78 -21.73
C GLU A 95 6.42 1.45 -23.09
N ARG A 96 6.44 0.66 -24.16
CA ARG A 96 6.09 1.18 -25.48
C ARG A 96 4.65 1.62 -25.58
N TYR A 97 3.73 0.87 -24.94
CA TYR A 97 2.33 1.24 -24.86
C TYR A 97 2.15 2.56 -24.11
N LEU A 98 2.75 2.69 -22.91
CA LEU A 98 2.71 3.93 -22.13
C LEU A 98 3.22 5.13 -22.95
N ALA A 99 4.37 4.97 -23.62
CA ALA A 99 4.95 6.01 -24.46
C ALA A 99 4.03 6.40 -25.64
N SER A 100 3.26 5.46 -26.21
CA SER A 100 2.33 5.72 -27.31
C SER A 100 1.17 6.64 -26.89
N LEU A 101 0.83 6.65 -25.60
CA LEU A 101 -0.20 7.52 -25.04
C LEU A 101 0.31 8.97 -24.80
N ARG A 102 1.60 9.21 -25.01
CA ARG A 102 2.27 10.52 -24.88
C ARG A 102 1.97 11.22 -23.55
N PRO A 103 2.26 10.59 -22.41
CA PRO A 103 2.11 11.22 -21.11
C PRO A 103 3.19 12.26 -20.84
N ASP A 104 2.89 13.22 -19.98
CA ASP A 104 3.90 14.05 -19.32
C ASP A 104 4.46 13.31 -18.10
N VAL A 105 3.57 12.67 -17.32
CA VAL A 105 3.92 11.90 -16.11
C VAL A 105 3.21 10.54 -16.11
N VAL A 106 3.93 9.48 -15.76
CA VAL A 106 3.38 8.16 -15.45
C VAL A 106 3.54 7.90 -13.96
N HIS A 107 2.44 7.74 -13.25
CA HIS A 107 2.44 7.32 -11.85
C HIS A 107 2.20 5.81 -11.75
N VAL A 108 3.18 5.08 -11.23
CA VAL A 108 3.08 3.66 -10.91
C VAL A 108 2.60 3.53 -9.46
N ALA A 109 1.37 3.08 -9.26
CA ALA A 109 0.74 3.00 -7.94
C ALA A 109 1.45 2.03 -7.01
N SER A 110 2.02 0.92 -7.54
CA SER A 110 2.91 0.02 -6.81
C SER A 110 3.93 -0.59 -7.76
N LEU A 111 5.21 -0.49 -7.41
CA LEU A 111 6.30 -1.06 -8.22
C LEU A 111 6.56 -2.54 -7.90
N PHE A 112 6.27 -2.96 -6.65
CA PHE A 112 6.55 -4.30 -6.15
C PHE A 112 5.42 -5.28 -6.45
N GLU A 113 4.96 -5.29 -7.70
CA GLU A 113 3.98 -6.24 -8.26
C GLU A 113 4.67 -7.21 -9.24
N GLY A 114 4.00 -8.31 -9.55
CA GLY A 114 4.45 -9.25 -10.58
C GLY A 114 5.43 -10.33 -10.10
N LEU A 115 5.64 -10.52 -8.79
CA LEU A 115 6.45 -11.65 -8.33
C LEU A 115 5.76 -12.99 -8.61
N GLY A 116 4.52 -13.14 -8.18
CA GLY A 116 3.74 -14.39 -8.29
C GLY A 116 2.55 -14.33 -9.25
N ASP A 117 2.31 -13.20 -9.88
CA ASP A 117 1.19 -12.96 -10.79
C ASP A 117 1.64 -12.27 -12.09
N ASN A 118 0.68 -11.95 -12.97
CA ASN A 118 0.96 -11.39 -14.29
C ASN A 118 1.04 -9.86 -14.32
N ALA A 119 1.15 -9.18 -13.16
CA ALA A 119 1.37 -7.75 -13.17
C ALA A 119 2.78 -7.41 -13.66
N VAL A 120 2.87 -6.36 -14.45
CA VAL A 120 4.12 -5.90 -15.08
C VAL A 120 4.37 -4.47 -14.68
N ALA A 121 5.17 -4.28 -13.64
CA ALA A 121 5.57 -2.97 -13.14
C ALA A 121 7.08 -2.78 -13.31
N SER A 122 7.47 -2.03 -14.33
CA SER A 122 8.85 -1.70 -14.66
C SER A 122 8.99 -0.22 -14.95
N LEU A 123 10.23 0.26 -14.85
CA LEU A 123 10.65 1.55 -15.37
C LEU A 123 11.87 1.32 -16.25
N LEU A 124 11.66 1.20 -17.54
CA LEU A 124 12.74 1.15 -18.52
C LEU A 124 13.19 2.58 -18.80
N HIS A 125 14.36 2.92 -18.30
CA HIS A 125 14.93 4.25 -18.43
C HIS A 125 15.63 4.40 -19.78
N GLY A 126 14.89 4.27 -20.81
CA GLY A 126 15.36 4.56 -22.12
C GLY A 126 14.60 5.75 -22.68
N GLU A 127 15.31 6.85 -23.00
CA GLU A 127 14.84 7.82 -23.96
C GLU A 127 14.08 9.05 -23.44
N GLY A 128 13.92 9.26 -22.10
CA GLY A 128 13.43 10.57 -21.58
C GLY A 128 12.07 11.01 -22.13
N ARG A 129 11.19 10.07 -22.46
CA ARG A 129 9.91 10.34 -23.12
C ARG A 129 8.85 10.91 -22.21
N PHE A 130 8.91 10.57 -20.92
CA PHE A 130 7.97 11.03 -19.88
C PHE A 130 8.63 10.94 -18.51
N ASP A 131 8.12 11.69 -17.56
CA ASP A 131 8.55 11.60 -16.17
C ASP A 131 7.86 10.42 -15.46
N THR A 132 8.54 9.81 -14.50
CA THR A 132 8.00 8.68 -13.74
C THR A 132 7.89 9.03 -12.27
N ALA A 133 6.75 8.71 -11.69
CA ALA A 133 6.47 8.81 -10.27
C ALA A 133 6.05 7.44 -9.71
N ILE A 134 6.48 7.11 -8.51
CA ILE A 134 6.16 5.84 -7.83
C ILE A 134 5.64 6.12 -6.44
N THR A 135 4.61 5.42 -6.00
CA THR A 135 4.25 5.41 -4.58
C THR A 135 5.28 4.60 -3.78
N LEU A 136 5.86 5.24 -2.77
CA LEU A 136 6.76 4.63 -1.81
C LEU A 136 5.99 4.31 -0.52
N TYR A 137 5.68 3.01 -0.32
CA TYR A 137 4.98 2.54 0.87
C TYR A 137 5.90 2.41 2.08
N ASP A 138 6.97 1.65 1.93
CA ASP A 138 8.04 1.46 2.92
C ASP A 138 9.23 0.74 2.27
N LEU A 139 10.32 0.63 3.02
CA LEU A 139 11.49 -0.16 2.65
C LEU A 139 11.81 -1.25 3.69
N ILE A 140 10.80 -1.74 4.38
CA ILE A 140 10.92 -2.76 5.43
C ILE A 140 11.72 -3.99 4.97
N PRO A 141 11.50 -4.57 3.79
CA PRO A 141 12.31 -5.71 3.34
C PRO A 141 13.80 -5.38 3.21
N LEU A 142 14.15 -4.15 2.80
CA LEU A 142 15.55 -3.70 2.74
C LEU A 142 16.17 -3.54 4.13
N MET A 143 15.39 -3.10 5.12
CA MET A 143 15.82 -2.91 6.52
C MET A 143 15.93 -4.22 7.30
N ARG A 144 15.20 -5.26 6.88
CA ARG A 144 15.13 -6.57 7.56
C ARG A 144 15.40 -7.70 6.58
N LYS A 145 16.54 -7.63 5.89
CA LYS A 145 16.93 -8.51 4.79
C LYS A 145 16.88 -9.99 5.17
N GLU A 146 17.38 -10.32 6.35
CA GLU A 146 17.44 -11.69 6.85
C GLU A 146 16.04 -12.31 6.99
N ARG A 147 15.03 -11.47 7.18
CA ARG A 147 13.65 -11.91 7.37
C ARG A 147 12.87 -12.03 6.07
N TYR A 148 13.07 -11.08 5.15
CA TYR A 148 12.23 -10.94 3.96
C TYR A 148 12.92 -11.31 2.66
N LEU A 149 14.24 -11.30 2.63
CA LEU A 149 15.05 -11.52 1.43
C LEU A 149 15.93 -12.78 1.55
N GLY A 150 15.49 -13.76 2.34
CA GLY A 150 16.20 -15.03 2.51
C GLY A 150 16.11 -15.94 1.28
N ASP A 151 15.05 -15.84 0.47
CA ASP A 151 14.94 -16.54 -0.81
C ASP A 151 15.71 -15.75 -1.88
N PRO A 152 16.69 -16.39 -2.59
CA PRO A 152 17.50 -15.69 -3.60
C PRO A 152 16.68 -15.11 -4.76
N ASN A 153 15.58 -15.75 -5.18
CA ASN A 153 14.75 -15.26 -6.28
C ASN A 153 13.96 -14.04 -5.85
N VAL A 154 13.39 -14.08 -4.64
CA VAL A 154 12.69 -12.92 -4.03
C VAL A 154 13.67 -11.76 -3.86
N ALA A 155 14.88 -12.01 -3.36
CA ALA A 155 15.91 -11.01 -3.20
C ALA A 155 16.31 -10.37 -4.53
N ALA A 156 16.59 -11.19 -5.55
CA ALA A 156 16.97 -10.71 -6.88
C ALA A 156 15.85 -9.83 -7.50
N TRP A 157 14.60 -10.28 -7.42
CA TRP A 157 13.43 -9.51 -7.85
C TRP A 157 13.33 -8.18 -7.09
N TYR A 158 13.43 -8.22 -5.76
CA TYR A 158 13.31 -7.02 -4.92
C TYR A 158 14.39 -5.98 -5.23
N TYR A 159 15.65 -6.40 -5.34
CA TYR A 159 16.75 -5.50 -5.69
C TYR A 159 16.60 -4.91 -7.09
N ARG A 160 16.14 -5.69 -8.07
CA ARG A 160 15.84 -5.18 -9.41
C ARG A 160 14.76 -4.09 -9.40
N LYS A 161 13.70 -4.27 -8.59
CA LYS A 161 12.66 -3.25 -8.39
C LYS A 161 13.22 -2.00 -7.67
N LEU A 162 14.09 -2.17 -6.68
CA LEU A 162 14.78 -1.04 -6.03
C LEU A 162 15.66 -0.26 -7.01
N ASP A 163 16.39 -0.93 -7.89
CA ASP A 163 17.21 -0.26 -8.89
C ASP A 163 16.36 0.54 -9.89
N SER A 164 15.18 0.05 -10.23
CA SER A 164 14.20 0.81 -10.99
C SER A 164 13.67 2.01 -10.20
N MET A 165 13.32 1.81 -8.91
CA MET A 165 12.82 2.88 -8.05
C MET A 165 13.82 4.03 -7.90
N LYS A 166 15.11 3.73 -7.74
CA LYS A 166 16.18 4.74 -7.64
C LYS A 166 16.27 5.66 -8.86
N LYS A 167 15.82 5.19 -10.00
CA LYS A 167 15.87 5.94 -11.26
C LYS A 167 14.61 6.79 -11.50
N ALA A 168 13.48 6.54 -10.84
CA ALA A 168 12.28 7.34 -10.96
C ALA A 168 12.56 8.82 -10.64
N GLU A 169 11.95 9.73 -11.38
CA GLU A 169 12.11 11.16 -11.16
C GLU A 169 11.49 11.62 -9.84
N LEU A 170 10.44 10.93 -9.37
CA LEU A 170 9.70 11.30 -8.16
C LEU A 170 9.24 10.06 -7.40
N LEU A 171 9.39 10.08 -6.07
CA LEU A 171 8.73 9.15 -5.17
C LEU A 171 7.66 9.88 -4.34
N LEU A 172 6.46 9.32 -4.32
CA LEU A 172 5.35 9.78 -3.48
C LEU A 172 5.31 8.91 -2.22
N ALA A 173 5.92 9.38 -1.16
CA ALA A 173 5.97 8.68 0.12
C ALA A 173 4.64 8.80 0.88
N ILE A 174 4.20 7.71 1.48
CA ILE A 174 2.93 7.67 2.22
C ILE A 174 3.01 8.25 3.64
N SER A 175 4.23 8.57 4.10
CA SER A 175 4.50 9.17 5.42
C SER A 175 5.86 9.88 5.41
N GLU A 176 6.17 10.66 6.44
CA GLU A 176 7.50 11.25 6.60
C GLU A 176 8.55 10.18 6.94
N SER A 177 8.16 9.14 7.68
CA SER A 177 9.01 7.96 7.92
C SER A 177 9.41 7.29 6.61
N ALA A 178 8.45 6.95 5.74
CA ALA A 178 8.72 6.37 4.42
C ALA A 178 9.56 7.32 3.54
N ARG A 179 9.32 8.64 3.61
CA ARG A 179 10.15 9.64 2.94
C ARG A 179 11.59 9.58 3.42
N GLY A 180 11.80 9.56 4.74
CA GLY A 180 13.12 9.43 5.34
C GLY A 180 13.85 8.15 4.92
N GLU A 181 13.13 7.02 4.85
CA GLU A 181 13.67 5.74 4.34
C GLU A 181 14.12 5.86 2.88
N GLY A 182 13.30 6.46 2.01
CA GLY A 182 13.66 6.69 0.61
C GLY A 182 14.93 7.52 0.45
N ILE A 183 15.08 8.59 1.23
CA ILE A 183 16.28 9.44 1.23
C ILE A 183 17.49 8.68 1.78
N ALA A 184 17.37 8.08 2.96
CA ALA A 184 18.48 7.48 3.67
C ALA A 184 18.96 6.17 3.05
N LEU A 185 18.03 5.26 2.67
CA LEU A 185 18.38 3.91 2.23
C LEU A 185 18.61 3.79 0.73
N LEU A 186 17.95 4.65 -0.08
CA LEU A 186 18.14 4.66 -1.52
C LEU A 186 19.13 5.74 -1.99
N GLY A 187 19.57 6.62 -1.10
CA GLY A 187 20.49 7.72 -1.42
C GLY A 187 19.84 8.77 -2.35
N LEU A 188 18.54 8.99 -2.23
CA LEU A 188 17.81 9.92 -3.08
C LEU A 188 17.92 11.36 -2.56
N ALA A 189 17.95 12.31 -3.48
CA ALA A 189 17.86 13.72 -3.13
C ALA A 189 16.48 14.04 -2.52
N PRO A 190 16.41 14.84 -1.45
CA PRO A 190 15.18 15.13 -0.72
C PRO A 190 14.03 15.65 -1.59
N GLU A 191 14.34 16.42 -2.63
CA GLU A 191 13.39 16.98 -3.59
C GLU A 191 12.77 15.94 -4.55
N ARG A 192 13.31 14.72 -4.58
CA ARG A 192 12.76 13.59 -5.33
C ARG A 192 11.80 12.73 -4.51
N VAL A 193 11.66 12.99 -3.22
CA VAL A 193 10.79 12.21 -2.34
C VAL A 193 9.83 13.14 -1.62
N VAL A 194 8.58 13.12 -2.01
CA VAL A 194 7.54 14.00 -1.48
C VAL A 194 6.58 13.20 -0.60
N ASN A 195 6.38 13.65 0.63
CA ASN A 195 5.37 13.05 1.52
C ASN A 195 3.97 13.53 1.12
N ILE A 196 3.18 12.62 0.58
CA ILE A 196 1.77 12.88 0.22
C ILE A 196 0.79 12.43 1.29
N SER A 197 1.27 11.73 2.34
CA SER A 197 0.45 11.18 3.43
C SER A 197 -0.49 10.05 2.99
N SER A 198 -1.40 9.69 3.88
CA SER A 198 -2.50 8.74 3.67
C SER A 198 -3.74 9.26 4.36
N ALA A 199 -4.88 8.59 4.16
CA ALA A 199 -6.11 8.87 4.88
C ALA A 199 -6.90 7.57 5.09
N VAL A 200 -8.03 7.66 5.75
CA VAL A 200 -8.99 6.55 5.87
C VAL A 200 -10.20 6.77 4.97
N ASP A 201 -10.90 5.70 4.68
CA ASP A 201 -12.18 5.75 3.98
C ASP A 201 -13.26 6.35 4.89
N ASP A 202 -14.25 7.06 4.32
CA ASP A 202 -15.34 7.70 5.05
C ASP A 202 -16.27 6.72 5.78
N SER A 203 -16.17 5.42 5.48
CA SER A 203 -16.85 4.36 6.23
C SER A 203 -16.35 4.24 7.67
N PHE A 204 -15.08 4.58 7.93
CA PHE A 204 -14.51 4.63 9.28
C PHE A 204 -14.95 5.90 9.98
N ARG A 205 -16.02 5.80 10.75
CA ARG A 205 -16.64 6.91 11.48
C ARG A 205 -17.32 6.43 12.76
N PRO A 206 -17.65 7.31 13.69
CA PRO A 206 -18.49 6.96 14.82
C PRO A 206 -19.85 6.42 14.37
N LEU A 207 -20.27 5.31 14.97
CA LEU A 207 -21.55 4.65 14.73
C LEU A 207 -22.35 4.58 16.04
N GLU A 208 -23.64 4.85 15.95
CA GLU A 208 -24.60 4.51 16.99
C GLU A 208 -25.13 3.09 16.73
N LEU A 209 -24.66 2.13 17.51
CA LEU A 209 -25.07 0.73 17.41
C LEU A 209 -26.18 0.45 18.43
N ALA A 210 -27.35 0.00 17.96
CA ALA A 210 -28.40 -0.50 18.84
C ALA A 210 -27.85 -1.64 19.73
N PRO A 211 -28.27 -1.72 21.00
CA PRO A 211 -27.76 -2.72 21.96
C PRO A 211 -27.83 -4.16 21.43
N GLU A 212 -28.92 -4.51 20.75
CA GLU A 212 -29.18 -5.84 20.16
C GLU A 212 -28.15 -6.16 19.06
N ARG A 213 -27.92 -5.20 18.14
CA ARG A 213 -26.92 -5.33 17.06
C ARG A 213 -25.51 -5.43 17.63
N ARG A 214 -25.18 -4.58 18.61
CA ARG A 214 -23.89 -4.64 19.31
C ARG A 214 -23.70 -6.02 19.98
N GLY A 215 -24.70 -6.51 20.70
CA GLY A 215 -24.65 -7.81 21.37
C GLY A 215 -24.52 -8.97 20.37
N ALA A 216 -25.20 -8.93 19.24
CA ALA A 216 -25.10 -9.92 18.18
C ALA A 216 -23.70 -9.95 17.55
N LEU A 217 -23.17 -8.78 17.19
CA LEU A 217 -21.81 -8.62 16.65
C LEU A 217 -20.75 -9.20 17.59
N LEU A 218 -20.79 -8.82 18.86
CA LEU A 218 -19.79 -9.26 19.83
C LEU A 218 -19.84 -10.80 20.00
N ARG A 219 -21.04 -11.39 20.13
CA ARG A 219 -21.19 -12.86 20.22
C ARG A 219 -20.71 -13.57 18.96
N GLN A 220 -20.98 -13.04 17.77
CA GLN A 220 -20.53 -13.60 16.50
C GLN A 220 -18.99 -13.74 16.45
N HIS A 221 -18.29 -12.80 17.05
CA HIS A 221 -16.81 -12.79 17.09
C HIS A 221 -16.21 -13.32 18.41
N GLY A 222 -17.01 -13.99 19.26
CA GLY A 222 -16.53 -14.61 20.52
C GLY A 222 -16.19 -13.61 21.64
N LEU A 223 -16.69 -12.38 21.53
CA LEU A 223 -16.46 -11.32 22.51
C LEU A 223 -17.59 -11.30 23.53
N THR A 224 -17.29 -11.70 24.76
CA THR A 224 -18.26 -11.82 25.87
C THR A 224 -18.09 -10.75 26.94
N ARG A 225 -16.96 -10.03 26.90
CA ARG A 225 -16.56 -8.95 27.84
C ARG A 225 -16.14 -7.72 27.06
N PRO A 226 -16.04 -6.53 27.68
CA PRO A 226 -15.29 -5.41 27.08
C PRO A 226 -13.92 -5.87 26.60
N PHE A 227 -13.40 -5.30 25.52
CA PHE A 227 -12.19 -5.82 24.88
C PHE A 227 -11.19 -4.75 24.51
N ILE A 228 -9.92 -5.13 24.54
CA ILE A 228 -8.78 -4.45 23.95
C ILE A 228 -8.64 -5.01 22.54
N MET A 229 -8.49 -4.16 21.54
CA MET A 229 -8.45 -4.56 20.15
C MET A 229 -7.11 -4.30 19.50
N TYR A 230 -6.66 -5.25 18.71
CA TYR A 230 -5.65 -5.10 17.67
C TYR A 230 -6.25 -5.51 16.33
N THR A 231 -5.88 -4.83 15.25
CA THR A 231 -6.09 -5.32 13.89
C THR A 231 -4.90 -5.04 12.98
N GLY A 232 -4.74 -5.86 11.96
CA GLY A 232 -3.65 -5.79 10.99
C GLY A 232 -3.27 -7.17 10.46
N GLY A 233 -2.14 -7.28 9.76
CA GLY A 233 -1.63 -8.57 9.30
C GLY A 233 -0.91 -9.36 10.42
N ILE A 234 -0.66 -10.65 10.14
CA ILE A 234 0.18 -11.51 10.98
C ILE A 234 1.59 -11.48 10.40
N ASP A 235 2.42 -10.64 10.96
CA ASP A 235 3.83 -10.50 10.59
C ASP A 235 4.63 -10.13 11.84
N TYR A 236 5.89 -10.54 11.92
CA TYR A 236 6.77 -10.26 13.06
C TYR A 236 6.76 -8.77 13.48
N ARG A 237 6.81 -7.88 12.49
CA ARG A 237 6.84 -6.43 12.75
C ARG A 237 5.57 -5.89 13.38
N LYS A 238 4.49 -6.64 13.31
CA LYS A 238 3.20 -6.28 13.93
C LYS A 238 3.19 -6.51 15.44
N ASN A 239 4.16 -7.29 15.95
CA ASN A 239 4.43 -7.46 17.38
C ASN A 239 3.22 -7.96 18.20
N ILE A 240 2.46 -8.90 17.62
CA ILE A 240 1.28 -9.46 18.27
C ILE A 240 1.69 -10.25 19.54
N GLU A 241 2.82 -10.96 19.49
CA GLU A 241 3.37 -11.68 20.63
C GLU A 241 3.69 -10.73 21.78
N GLY A 242 4.35 -9.60 21.51
CA GLY A 242 4.63 -8.58 22.52
C GLY A 242 3.34 -7.98 23.14
N LEU A 243 2.28 -7.87 22.34
CA LEU A 243 0.96 -7.46 22.84
C LEU A 243 0.33 -8.53 23.76
N ILE A 244 0.39 -9.81 23.39
CA ILE A 244 -0.11 -10.91 24.23
C ILE A 244 0.67 -11.00 25.54
N GLU A 245 2.00 -10.85 25.49
CA GLU A 245 2.85 -10.80 26.67
C GLU A 245 2.49 -9.60 27.58
N ALA A 246 2.25 -8.44 27.01
CA ALA A 246 1.83 -7.26 27.73
C ALA A 246 0.45 -7.43 28.39
N TYR A 247 -0.49 -8.04 27.66
CA TYR A 247 -1.82 -8.34 28.19
C TYR A 247 -1.75 -9.34 29.36
N ALA A 248 -0.90 -10.35 29.27
CA ALA A 248 -0.69 -11.31 30.36
C ALA A 248 -0.14 -10.66 31.65
N GLN A 249 0.59 -9.54 31.52
CA GLN A 249 1.12 -8.76 32.65
C GLN A 249 0.09 -7.81 33.28
N LEU A 250 -1.09 -7.64 32.69
CA LEU A 250 -2.14 -6.80 33.28
C LEU A 250 -2.52 -7.29 34.68
N PRO A 251 -2.86 -6.38 35.62
CA PRO A 251 -3.47 -6.75 36.89
C PRO A 251 -4.66 -7.70 36.70
N ALA A 252 -4.79 -8.71 37.54
CA ALA A 252 -5.80 -9.73 37.45
C ALA A 252 -7.24 -9.18 37.35
N ALA A 253 -7.51 -8.05 38.00
CA ALA A 253 -8.80 -7.35 37.93
C ALA A 253 -9.12 -6.89 36.48
N LEU A 254 -8.14 -6.27 35.80
CA LEU A 254 -8.28 -5.81 34.43
C LEU A 254 -8.38 -6.98 33.45
N ARG A 255 -7.60 -8.05 33.62
CA ARG A 255 -7.73 -9.26 32.77
C ARG A 255 -9.11 -9.90 32.90
N ARG A 256 -9.69 -9.96 34.09
CA ARG A 256 -11.07 -10.45 34.25
C ARG A 256 -12.11 -9.55 33.61
N GLN A 257 -11.83 -8.25 33.53
CA GLN A 257 -12.76 -7.27 32.97
C GLN A 257 -12.69 -7.19 31.43
N TYR A 258 -11.49 -7.32 30.84
CA TYR A 258 -11.25 -7.11 29.44
C TYR A 258 -10.68 -8.35 28.76
N GLN A 259 -11.15 -8.67 27.55
CA GLN A 259 -10.54 -9.65 26.64
C GLN A 259 -9.53 -8.95 25.71
N LEU A 260 -8.55 -9.69 25.20
CA LEU A 260 -7.71 -9.24 24.10
C LEU A 260 -8.26 -9.82 22.79
N ALA A 261 -8.69 -8.96 21.87
CA ALA A 261 -9.17 -9.32 20.54
C ALA A 261 -8.10 -9.05 19.47
N VAL A 262 -7.64 -10.08 18.80
CA VAL A 262 -6.80 -9.98 17.60
C VAL A 262 -7.70 -10.15 16.38
N VAL A 263 -8.06 -9.03 15.76
CA VAL A 263 -9.06 -8.95 14.68
C VAL A 263 -8.34 -8.99 13.34
N CYS A 264 -8.08 -10.18 12.82
CA CYS A 264 -7.46 -10.35 11.50
C CYS A 264 -7.63 -11.78 10.98
N SER A 265 -7.50 -11.95 9.66
CA SER A 265 -7.43 -13.28 9.07
C SER A 265 -6.15 -13.99 9.52
N ILE A 266 -6.27 -15.15 10.14
CA ILE A 266 -5.16 -15.91 10.73
C ILE A 266 -5.14 -17.32 10.13
N GLN A 267 -3.99 -17.72 9.57
CA GLN A 267 -3.76 -19.08 9.12
C GLN A 267 -3.51 -20.02 10.33
N ASN A 268 -3.82 -21.31 10.16
CA ASN A 268 -3.72 -22.28 11.25
C ASN A 268 -2.35 -22.33 11.96
N PRO A 269 -1.20 -22.26 11.28
CA PRO A 269 0.10 -22.26 11.96
C PRO A 269 0.28 -21.07 12.91
N ASP A 270 -0.13 -19.89 12.47
CA ASP A 270 -0.04 -18.67 13.29
C ASP A 270 -1.03 -18.70 14.45
N ARG A 271 -2.26 -19.16 14.20
CA ARG A 271 -3.27 -19.35 15.26
C ARG A 271 -2.71 -20.24 16.37
N PHE A 272 -2.23 -21.43 16.00
CA PHE A 272 -1.65 -22.37 16.96
C PHE A 272 -0.45 -21.80 17.73
N ARG A 273 0.40 -21.03 17.06
CA ARG A 273 1.54 -20.35 17.67
C ARG A 273 1.11 -19.33 18.74
N LEU A 274 0.11 -18.48 18.43
CA LEU A 274 -0.40 -17.48 19.35
C LEU A 274 -1.18 -18.09 20.52
N GLU A 275 -1.98 -19.12 20.28
CA GLU A 275 -2.69 -19.87 21.33
C GLU A 275 -1.72 -20.58 22.29
N ARG A 276 -0.66 -21.19 21.77
CA ARG A 276 0.40 -21.77 22.61
C ARG A 276 1.11 -20.73 23.46
N LEU A 277 1.40 -19.54 22.91
CA LEU A 277 1.97 -18.45 23.68
C LEU A 277 1.04 -18.02 24.80
N ALA A 278 -0.24 -17.82 24.53
CA ALA A 278 -1.25 -17.46 25.53
C ALA A 278 -1.32 -18.50 26.66
N ALA A 279 -1.39 -19.79 26.30
CA ALA A 279 -1.40 -20.88 27.29
C ALA A 279 -0.12 -20.90 28.17
N LYS A 280 1.07 -20.71 27.55
CA LYS A 280 2.35 -20.63 28.27
C LYS A 280 2.38 -19.45 29.27
N LEU A 281 1.70 -18.36 28.96
CA LEU A 281 1.57 -17.18 29.81
C LEU A 281 0.45 -17.29 30.86
N GLY A 282 -0.25 -18.43 30.92
CA GLY A 282 -1.32 -18.69 31.88
C GLY A 282 -2.62 -17.90 31.59
N LEU A 283 -2.86 -17.52 30.35
CA LEU A 283 -4.11 -16.91 29.94
C LEU A 283 -5.23 -17.97 29.83
N ALA A 284 -6.42 -17.63 30.32
CA ALA A 284 -7.60 -18.47 30.16
C ALA A 284 -8.04 -18.51 28.69
N GLY A 285 -8.81 -19.54 28.28
CA GLY A 285 -9.18 -19.78 26.90
C GLY A 285 -10.00 -18.64 26.25
N ASP A 286 -10.70 -17.84 27.07
CA ASP A 286 -11.48 -16.68 26.63
C ASP A 286 -10.80 -15.32 26.85
N ASP A 287 -9.57 -15.31 27.39
CA ASP A 287 -8.79 -14.08 27.56
C ASP A 287 -8.27 -13.55 26.22
N LEU A 288 -7.88 -14.45 25.30
CA LEU A 288 -7.43 -14.13 23.95
C LEU A 288 -8.45 -14.62 22.92
N VAL A 289 -9.00 -13.70 22.15
CA VAL A 289 -9.93 -13.98 21.06
C VAL A 289 -9.25 -13.71 19.72
N LEU A 290 -9.06 -14.76 18.92
CA LEU A 290 -8.56 -14.69 17.55
C LEU A 290 -9.76 -14.77 16.61
N THR A 291 -10.31 -13.63 16.16
CA THR A 291 -11.59 -13.58 15.44
C THR A 291 -11.57 -14.28 14.07
N GLY A 292 -10.41 -14.35 13.42
CA GLY A 292 -10.32 -14.71 12.03
C GLY A 292 -10.72 -13.55 11.09
N PHE A 293 -11.18 -13.89 9.91
CA PHE A 293 -11.68 -12.88 8.95
C PHE A 293 -12.91 -12.17 9.49
N VAL A 294 -12.92 -10.85 9.33
CA VAL A 294 -14.02 -9.95 9.71
C VAL A 294 -14.35 -9.10 8.48
N SER A 295 -15.62 -8.90 8.19
CA SER A 295 -16.08 -7.99 7.12
C SER A 295 -15.70 -6.54 7.43
N ASP A 296 -15.61 -5.69 6.40
CA ASP A 296 -15.29 -4.27 6.61
C ASP A 296 -16.36 -3.58 7.49
N ASP A 297 -17.63 -3.91 7.35
CA ASP A 297 -18.72 -3.38 8.18
C ASP A 297 -18.60 -3.80 9.65
N ASP A 298 -18.26 -5.07 9.89
CA ASP A 298 -18.03 -5.57 11.25
C ASP A 298 -16.74 -4.98 11.84
N LEU A 299 -15.70 -4.77 11.03
CA LEU A 299 -14.46 -4.13 11.48
C LEU A 299 -14.72 -2.70 11.98
N VAL A 300 -15.47 -1.90 11.21
CA VAL A 300 -15.89 -0.55 11.62
C VAL A 300 -16.70 -0.60 12.92
N ALA A 301 -17.63 -1.55 13.03
CA ALA A 301 -18.44 -1.71 14.23
C ALA A 301 -17.61 -2.16 15.45
N LEU A 302 -16.61 -3.04 15.27
CA LEU A 302 -15.71 -3.46 16.34
C LEU A 302 -14.81 -2.31 16.83
N TYR A 303 -14.30 -1.47 15.94
CA TYR A 303 -13.59 -0.24 16.33
C TYR A 303 -14.46 0.66 17.21
N ASN A 304 -15.74 0.80 16.87
CA ASN A 304 -16.69 1.59 17.67
C ASN A 304 -17.05 0.96 19.03
N CYS A 305 -16.86 -0.37 19.18
CA CYS A 305 -17.17 -1.09 20.40
C CYS A 305 -15.98 -1.27 21.35
N THR A 306 -14.75 -1.11 20.86
CA THR A 306 -13.56 -1.40 21.65
C THR A 306 -13.37 -0.45 22.82
N ALA A 307 -12.90 -0.99 23.96
CA ALA A 307 -12.52 -0.18 25.12
C ALA A 307 -11.17 0.51 24.91
N LEU A 308 -10.26 -0.11 24.14
CA LEU A 308 -8.94 0.40 23.83
C LEU A 308 -8.42 -0.26 22.56
N PHE A 309 -7.94 0.52 21.61
CA PHE A 309 -7.17 0.02 20.47
C PHE A 309 -5.67 0.14 20.76
N VAL A 310 -4.92 -0.95 20.58
CA VAL A 310 -3.47 -1.01 20.80
C VAL A 310 -2.78 -1.36 19.50
N PHE A 311 -1.84 -0.50 19.07
CA PHE A 311 -1.08 -0.69 17.83
C PHE A 311 0.42 -0.85 18.13
N PRO A 312 0.89 -2.09 18.44
CA PRO A 312 2.20 -2.36 19.01
C PRO A 312 3.31 -2.54 17.96
N SER A 313 3.07 -2.21 16.71
CA SER A 313 3.96 -2.53 15.59
C SER A 313 5.37 -1.96 15.79
N LEU A 314 6.37 -2.78 15.47
CA LEU A 314 7.78 -2.40 15.49
C LEU A 314 8.15 -1.49 14.31
N HIS A 315 7.42 -1.60 13.19
CA HIS A 315 7.64 -0.78 12.01
C HIS A 315 6.40 -0.76 11.10
N GLU A 316 6.04 0.41 10.59
CA GLU A 316 4.94 0.62 9.65
C GLU A 316 5.32 1.65 8.59
N GLY A 317 4.78 1.48 7.37
CA GLY A 317 4.86 2.50 6.34
C GLY A 317 4.00 3.73 6.66
N PHE A 318 2.82 3.52 7.29
CA PHE A 318 1.95 4.61 7.75
C PHE A 318 1.27 4.30 9.10
N GLY A 319 0.46 3.26 9.20
CA GLY A 319 -0.31 2.93 10.40
C GLY A 319 -1.81 3.18 10.24
N LEU A 320 -2.38 2.81 9.07
CA LEU A 320 -3.81 2.95 8.78
C LEU A 320 -4.71 2.42 9.90
N PRO A 321 -4.47 1.23 10.52
CA PRO A 321 -5.35 0.74 11.58
C PRO A 321 -5.47 1.67 12.79
N ALA A 322 -4.39 2.38 13.16
CA ALA A 322 -4.47 3.37 14.24
C ALA A 322 -5.33 4.57 13.83
N LEU A 323 -5.21 5.03 12.58
CA LEU A 323 -6.02 6.12 12.05
C LEU A 323 -7.50 5.72 11.90
N GLU A 324 -7.79 4.49 11.44
CA GLU A 324 -9.13 3.91 11.35
C GLU A 324 -9.81 3.86 12.73
N ALA A 325 -9.08 3.36 13.74
CA ALA A 325 -9.56 3.32 15.13
C ALA A 325 -9.87 4.72 15.67
N MET A 326 -8.99 5.71 15.41
CA MET A 326 -9.22 7.11 15.80
C MET A 326 -10.43 7.71 15.08
N ALA A 327 -10.60 7.44 13.79
CA ALA A 327 -11.74 7.93 13.01
C ALA A 327 -13.07 7.35 13.51
N CYS A 328 -13.06 6.10 13.99
CA CYS A 328 -14.21 5.46 14.64
C CYS A 328 -14.43 5.92 16.10
N GLY A 329 -13.57 6.77 16.66
CA GLY A 329 -13.68 7.25 18.03
C GLY A 329 -13.23 6.23 19.10
N ALA A 330 -12.42 5.23 18.75
CA ALA A 330 -11.76 4.39 19.74
C ALA A 330 -10.68 5.18 20.50
N PRO A 331 -10.44 4.93 21.82
CA PRO A 331 -9.22 5.39 22.44
C PRO A 331 -8.04 4.58 21.89
N VAL A 332 -6.98 5.26 21.45
CA VAL A 332 -5.84 4.63 20.75
C VAL A 332 -4.55 4.87 21.52
N ILE A 333 -3.78 3.82 21.71
CA ILE A 333 -2.37 3.88 22.10
C ILE A 333 -1.55 3.10 21.06
N GLY A 334 -0.31 3.53 20.84
CA GLY A 334 0.54 2.88 19.83
C GLY A 334 2.02 3.02 20.10
N SER A 335 2.78 2.35 19.23
CA SER A 335 4.23 2.37 19.24
C SER A 335 4.78 3.78 18.97
N ASN A 336 5.93 4.10 19.57
CA ASN A 336 6.69 5.32 19.28
C ASN A 336 7.67 5.16 18.12
N ALA A 337 7.50 4.11 17.28
CA ALA A 337 8.41 3.76 16.19
C ALA A 337 7.83 4.10 14.81
N SER A 338 8.73 4.33 13.85
CA SER A 338 8.44 4.60 12.42
C SER A 338 7.40 5.71 12.20
N SER A 339 6.36 5.45 11.42
CA SER A 339 5.30 6.41 11.06
C SER A 339 4.20 6.59 12.13
N ILE A 340 4.12 5.72 13.14
CA ILE A 340 3.03 5.74 14.13
C ILE A 340 2.95 7.07 14.90
N PRO A 341 4.09 7.71 15.30
CA PRO A 341 4.08 9.03 15.90
C PRO A 341 3.47 10.13 15.03
N GLU A 342 3.57 10.02 13.71
CA GLU A 342 2.97 10.97 12.77
C GLU A 342 1.44 10.88 12.75
N VAL A 343 0.91 9.66 12.95
CA VAL A 343 -0.51 9.36 12.95
C VAL A 343 -1.16 9.73 14.27
N ILE A 344 -0.62 9.26 15.39
CA ILE A 344 -1.22 9.47 16.72
C ILE A 344 -0.97 10.90 17.23
N ARG A 345 0.23 11.45 17.03
CA ARG A 345 0.65 12.82 17.40
C ARG A 345 0.36 13.20 18.86
N ARG A 346 0.54 12.24 19.76
CA ARG A 346 0.31 12.43 21.20
C ARG A 346 1.29 11.56 21.99
N ALA A 347 2.27 12.18 22.63
CA ALA A 347 3.40 11.48 23.27
C ALA A 347 2.98 10.54 24.41
N ASP A 348 1.99 10.94 25.23
CA ASP A 348 1.48 10.14 26.35
C ASP A 348 0.55 8.97 25.91
N ALA A 349 0.23 8.88 24.60
CA ALA A 349 -0.45 7.75 23.99
C ALA A 349 0.52 6.79 23.27
N MET A 350 1.83 6.98 23.44
CA MET A 350 2.85 6.15 22.79
C MET A 350 3.70 5.39 23.79
N PHE A 351 4.20 4.23 23.35
CA PHE A 351 5.05 3.35 24.16
C PHE A 351 6.19 2.78 23.31
N ASP A 352 7.24 2.29 23.98
CA ASP A 352 8.29 1.48 23.34
C ASP A 352 7.74 0.10 22.96
N PRO A 353 7.63 -0.25 21.66
CA PRO A 353 7.09 -1.55 21.24
C PRO A 353 8.00 -2.73 21.56
N ALA A 354 9.29 -2.50 21.86
CA ALA A 354 10.22 -3.56 22.26
C ALA A 354 10.02 -4.01 23.72
N SER A 355 9.21 -3.28 24.51
CA SER A 355 8.97 -3.55 25.93
C SER A 355 7.51 -3.93 26.18
N SER A 356 7.23 -5.21 26.40
CA SER A 356 5.89 -5.67 26.82
C SER A 356 5.44 -5.02 28.13
N ALA A 357 6.37 -4.68 29.02
CA ALA A 357 6.09 -3.94 30.24
C ALA A 357 5.62 -2.50 29.96
N ALA A 358 6.22 -1.80 28.98
CA ALA A 358 5.80 -0.46 28.57
C ALA A 358 4.40 -0.49 27.92
N ILE A 359 4.13 -1.49 27.08
CA ILE A 359 2.81 -1.71 26.47
C ILE A 359 1.77 -1.96 27.57
N CYS A 360 2.08 -2.84 28.55
CA CYS A 360 1.22 -3.12 29.69
C CYS A 360 0.93 -1.86 30.52
N ALA A 361 1.95 -1.09 30.88
CA ALA A 361 1.80 0.13 31.67
C ALA A 361 0.88 1.15 30.95
N SER A 362 1.02 1.30 29.63
CA SER A 362 0.16 2.18 28.82
C SER A 362 -1.29 1.68 28.80
N MET A 363 -1.51 0.36 28.67
CA MET A 363 -2.86 -0.22 28.74
C MET A 363 -3.50 0.03 30.11
N VAL A 364 -2.76 -0.22 31.23
CA VAL A 364 -3.24 0.02 32.59
C VAL A 364 -3.64 1.47 32.80
N ALA A 365 -2.80 2.41 32.35
CA ALA A 365 -3.05 3.84 32.52
C ALA A 365 -4.32 4.32 31.81
N VAL A 366 -4.70 3.69 30.69
CA VAL A 366 -5.92 4.06 29.94
C VAL A 366 -7.14 3.30 30.47
N LEU A 367 -7.02 1.99 30.71
CA LEU A 367 -8.15 1.17 31.14
C LEU A 367 -8.62 1.49 32.57
N GLY A 368 -7.73 1.97 33.41
CA GLY A 368 -8.02 2.41 34.79
C GLY A 368 -8.57 3.82 34.93
N ASP A 369 -8.61 4.61 33.83
CA ASP A 369 -9.00 6.02 33.86
C ASP A 369 -10.01 6.36 32.74
N PRO A 370 -11.32 6.39 33.08
CA PRO A 370 -12.37 6.78 32.11
C PRO A 370 -12.20 8.18 31.52
N ALA A 371 -11.63 9.13 32.28
CA ALA A 371 -11.39 10.49 31.81
C ALA A 371 -10.30 10.48 30.71
N ARG A 372 -9.24 9.69 30.92
CA ARG A 372 -8.19 9.50 29.93
C ARG A 372 -8.72 8.78 28.66
N GLN A 373 -9.59 7.79 28.80
CA GLN A 373 -10.24 7.17 27.65
C GLN A 373 -11.05 8.19 26.83
N ALA A 374 -11.84 9.03 27.50
CA ALA A 374 -12.65 10.07 26.86
C ALA A 374 -11.77 11.10 26.14
N ASP A 375 -10.69 11.51 26.79
CA ASP A 375 -9.72 12.46 26.22
C ASP A 375 -8.98 11.88 24.98
N LEU A 376 -8.57 10.61 25.01
CA LEU A 376 -7.99 9.94 23.86
C LEU A 376 -8.99 9.78 22.69
N ARG A 377 -10.27 9.55 22.98
CA ARG A 377 -11.34 9.52 21.96
C ARG A 377 -11.48 10.88 21.28
N ALA A 378 -11.58 11.94 22.08
CA ALA A 378 -11.71 13.30 21.57
C ALA A 378 -10.49 13.70 20.72
N HIS A 379 -9.28 13.39 21.21
CA HIS A 379 -8.04 13.60 20.46
C HIS A 379 -8.04 12.83 19.14
N GLY A 380 -8.37 11.53 19.17
CA GLY A 380 -8.39 10.68 17.97
C GLY A 380 -9.31 11.20 16.89
N LEU A 381 -10.54 11.57 17.24
CA LEU A 381 -11.51 12.16 16.32
C LEU A 381 -11.04 13.49 15.70
N ALA A 382 -10.41 14.34 16.51
CA ALA A 382 -9.85 15.59 16.02
C ALA A 382 -8.63 15.37 15.11
N GLN A 383 -7.76 14.43 15.47
CA GLN A 383 -6.55 14.10 14.72
C GLN A 383 -6.88 13.41 13.39
N ALA A 384 -7.85 12.49 13.34
CA ALA A 384 -8.25 11.78 12.13
C ALA A 384 -8.73 12.74 11.03
N LYS A 385 -9.41 13.83 11.38
CA LYS A 385 -9.87 14.86 10.44
C LYS A 385 -8.73 15.61 9.70
N ARG A 386 -7.49 15.47 10.15
CA ARG A 386 -6.32 16.09 9.50
C ARG A 386 -5.83 15.31 8.29
N PHE A 387 -6.31 14.08 8.13
CA PHE A 387 -5.96 13.18 7.04
C PHE A 387 -7.10 13.11 6.04
N SER A 388 -6.80 13.42 4.79
CA SER A 388 -7.80 13.46 3.70
C SER A 388 -7.17 12.94 2.42
N TRP A 389 -7.87 12.05 1.74
CA TRP A 389 -7.45 11.55 0.43
C TRP A 389 -7.37 12.68 -0.60
N ASP A 390 -8.26 13.68 -0.52
CA ASP A 390 -8.21 14.83 -1.42
C ASP A 390 -6.95 15.68 -1.16
N ALA A 391 -6.56 15.88 0.11
CA ALA A 391 -5.31 16.55 0.43
C ALA A 391 -4.08 15.74 -0.04
N SER A 392 -4.10 14.41 0.06
CA SER A 392 -3.05 13.54 -0.46
C SER A 392 -2.95 13.62 -1.99
N ALA A 393 -4.09 13.60 -2.68
CA ALA A 393 -4.17 13.75 -4.12
C ALA A 393 -3.66 15.13 -4.59
N GLN A 394 -4.05 16.20 -3.91
CA GLN A 394 -3.58 17.56 -4.22
C GLN A 394 -2.06 17.71 -4.07
N ARG A 395 -1.46 17.10 -3.01
CA ARG A 395 0.00 17.07 -2.84
C ARG A 395 0.68 16.29 -3.96
N ALA A 396 0.11 15.15 -4.37
CA ALA A 396 0.65 14.36 -5.47
C ALA A 396 0.57 15.10 -6.81
N LEU A 397 -0.56 15.73 -7.10
CA LEU A 397 -0.75 16.53 -8.33
C LEU A 397 0.19 17.74 -8.35
N ALA A 398 0.33 18.45 -7.24
CA ALA A 398 1.28 19.57 -7.11
C ALA A 398 2.74 19.09 -7.31
N ALA A 399 3.10 17.91 -6.79
CA ALA A 399 4.43 17.33 -7.00
C ALA A 399 4.68 16.98 -8.48
N PHE A 400 3.66 16.53 -9.22
CA PHE A 400 3.76 16.31 -10.66
C PHE A 400 3.92 17.62 -11.43
N GLU A 401 3.17 18.67 -11.06
CA GLU A 401 3.28 19.99 -11.66
C GLU A 401 4.69 20.59 -11.47
N GLU A 402 5.22 20.48 -10.26
CA GLU A 402 6.58 20.93 -9.96
C GLU A 402 7.64 20.15 -10.73
N LEU A 403 7.51 18.82 -10.84
CA LEU A 403 8.38 17.98 -11.65
C LEU A 403 8.36 18.40 -13.11
N HIS A 404 7.17 18.58 -13.68
CA HIS A 404 6.97 19.00 -15.07
C HIS A 404 7.55 20.39 -15.34
N ALA A 405 7.35 21.35 -14.43
CA ALA A 405 7.90 22.70 -14.53
C ALA A 405 9.44 22.70 -14.49
N ARG A 406 10.05 21.91 -13.60
CA ARG A 406 11.52 21.74 -13.54
C ARG A 406 12.08 21.17 -14.86
N ARG A 407 11.40 20.19 -15.45
CA ARG A 407 11.77 19.61 -16.73
C ARG A 407 11.71 20.64 -17.86
N ALA A 408 10.62 21.40 -17.94
CA ALA A 408 10.45 22.47 -18.92
C ALA A 408 11.56 23.54 -18.79
N ALA A 409 11.86 23.98 -17.58
CA ALA A 409 12.92 24.93 -17.29
C ALA A 409 14.33 24.41 -17.66
N ALA A 410 14.57 23.11 -17.53
CA ALA A 410 15.85 22.49 -17.91
C ALA A 410 16.02 22.31 -19.44
N GLY A 411 15.08 22.78 -20.27
CA GLY A 411 15.13 22.69 -21.73
C GLY A 411 14.99 21.27 -22.29
N ARG A 412 14.54 20.33 -21.47
CA ARG A 412 14.27 18.95 -21.89
C ARG A 412 12.86 18.88 -22.50
N ALA A 413 12.65 19.58 -23.64
CA ALA A 413 11.44 19.37 -24.40
C ALA A 413 11.36 17.87 -24.79
N PHE A 414 10.17 17.30 -24.66
CA PHE A 414 9.85 15.98 -25.20
C PHE A 414 10.20 15.93 -26.69
N VAL A 415 11.20 15.15 -27.07
CA VAL A 415 11.49 14.87 -28.46
C VAL A 415 10.63 13.67 -28.85
N PRO A 416 9.57 13.84 -29.67
CA PRO A 416 8.83 12.69 -30.18
C PRO A 416 9.83 11.79 -30.92
N ALA A 417 9.77 10.48 -30.68
CA ALA A 417 10.55 9.54 -31.47
C ALA A 417 10.28 9.83 -32.93
N ALA A 418 11.32 10.22 -33.65
CA ALA A 418 11.24 10.38 -35.09
C ALA A 418 10.59 9.11 -35.63
N THR A 419 9.47 9.25 -36.31
CA THR A 419 8.95 8.22 -37.18
C THR A 419 10.10 7.85 -38.10
N ALA A 420 10.64 6.65 -37.93
CA ALA A 420 11.56 6.09 -38.90
C ALA A 420 10.77 6.02 -40.22
N SER A 421 10.86 7.07 -41.02
CA SER A 421 10.44 7.06 -42.42
C SER A 421 11.30 5.97 -43.06
N ARG A 422 10.68 4.84 -43.35
CA ARG A 422 11.26 3.89 -44.27
C ARG A 422 11.39 4.64 -45.61
N ASP A 423 12.58 5.13 -45.84
CA ASP A 423 12.99 5.54 -47.16
C ASP A 423 12.93 4.28 -48.08
N ARG A 424 11.80 4.11 -48.72
CA ARG A 424 11.66 3.17 -49.83
C ARG A 424 12.14 3.88 -51.09
N SER A 425 13.43 4.00 -51.23
CA SER A 425 13.99 4.38 -52.53
C SER A 425 15.23 3.54 -52.78
N SER A 426 15.15 2.89 -53.94
CA SER A 426 16.18 2.17 -54.67
C SER A 426 16.49 0.70 -54.30
N CYS A 427 15.59 -0.21 -54.68
CA CYS A 427 16.00 -1.48 -55.25
C CYS A 427 15.69 -1.47 -56.74
N THR A 428 16.68 -1.10 -57.55
CA THR A 428 16.68 -1.33 -58.99
C THR A 428 16.98 -2.82 -59.23
N PRO A 429 16.18 -3.58 -60.02
CA PRO A 429 16.52 -4.96 -60.34
C PRO A 429 17.66 -5.00 -61.36
N ALA A 430 18.76 -5.65 -60.97
CA ALA A 430 19.84 -5.97 -61.92
C ALA A 430 19.33 -6.97 -62.95
N ALA A 431 19.50 -6.62 -64.19
CA ALA A 431 19.16 -7.42 -65.38
C ALA A 431 19.98 -8.72 -65.43
N SER A 432 19.27 -9.84 -65.60
CA SER A 432 19.86 -11.14 -65.89
C SER A 432 20.40 -11.21 -67.28
N THR A 433 21.72 -11.34 -67.41
CA THR A 433 22.34 -11.70 -68.75
C THR A 433 22.51 -13.22 -68.77
N THR A 434 21.74 -13.85 -69.63
CA THR A 434 21.87 -15.26 -70.02
C THR A 434 23.14 -15.45 -70.82
N ALA A 435 24.06 -16.29 -70.37
CA ALA A 435 25.08 -16.88 -71.23
C ALA A 435 24.83 -18.41 -71.30
N ARG A 436 24.42 -18.85 -72.47
CA ARG A 436 24.50 -20.24 -72.93
C ARG A 436 25.96 -20.62 -73.12
N THR A 437 26.39 -21.74 -72.58
CA THR A 437 27.40 -22.59 -73.26
C THR A 437 27.09 -24.05 -73.02
N SER A 438 27.15 -24.77 -74.09
CA SER A 438 26.90 -26.17 -74.35
C SER A 438 28.10 -27.06 -74.09
N ARG A 439 27.80 -28.39 -73.91
CA ARG A 439 28.69 -29.57 -73.96
C ARG A 439 29.43 -29.91 -72.62
N ALA A 440 29.47 -31.14 -72.19
CA ALA A 440 29.30 -32.48 -72.76
C ALA A 440 28.66 -33.39 -71.69
#